data_fd9ba21ec56b8b333530ab9007465344
#
_entry.id   fd9ba21ec56b8b333530ab9007465344
#
_cell.length_a   1.000
_cell.length_b   1.000
_cell.length_c   1.000
_cell.angle_alpha   90.00
_cell.angle_beta   90.00
_cell.angle_gamma   90.00
#
_symmetry.space_group_name_H-M   'P 1'
#
loop_
_entity.id
_entity.type
_entity.pdbx_description
1 polymer ?
#
loop_
_entity_poly.entity_id
_entity_poly.type
_entity_poly.pdbx_seq_one_letter_code
_entity_poly.pdbx_strand_id
1 'polypeptide(L)'
;MTENQNPEQKARDNIDALLMQAGWAVQSAKKIDLNVGAGQAVREYQTDVGPADYVLFVDKKAVGVIEAKREEEGQRLTAHEPQTEGYAAARLKWVNNKAPLPFLYESTGIITRFTDARDPKPRSREVFCFHRPETLKEWLTQSASLRARLQHIPPLNLNHVPDKELR
;
A
#
# COMPACT_ATOMS: atom_id res chain seq x y z
N MET A 1 -2.40 -30.21 -17.99
CA MET A 1 -3.73 -30.01 -17.38
C MET A 1 -3.64 -28.73 -16.56
N THR A 2 -4.14 -27.64 -17.11
CA THR A 2 -4.24 -26.37 -16.36
C THR A 2 -5.35 -26.55 -15.34
N GLU A 3 -4.97 -26.71 -14.07
CA GLU A 3 -5.93 -26.64 -12.95
C GLU A 3 -6.74 -25.36 -13.12
N ASN A 4 -8.05 -25.52 -13.04
CA ASN A 4 -9.04 -24.43 -13.08
C ASN A 4 -8.96 -23.71 -11.74
N GLN A 5 -7.87 -22.96 -11.53
CA GLN A 5 -7.62 -22.20 -10.31
C GLN A 5 -8.67 -21.11 -10.21
N ASN A 6 -9.28 -20.97 -9.03
CA ASN A 6 -10.20 -19.88 -8.73
C ASN A 6 -9.51 -18.54 -9.04
N PRO A 7 -10.14 -17.63 -9.82
CA PRO A 7 -9.55 -16.33 -10.19
C PRO A 7 -9.01 -15.53 -8.99
N GLU A 8 -9.65 -15.62 -7.84
CA GLU A 8 -9.17 -14.97 -6.59
C GLU A 8 -7.86 -15.59 -6.09
N GLN A 9 -7.72 -16.92 -6.15
CA GLN A 9 -6.50 -17.58 -5.73
C GLN A 9 -5.34 -17.22 -6.67
N LYS A 10 -5.59 -17.16 -7.98
CA LYS A 10 -4.58 -16.72 -8.96
C LYS A 10 -4.14 -15.27 -8.70
N ALA A 11 -5.07 -14.37 -8.39
CA ALA A 11 -4.73 -12.99 -8.04
C ALA A 11 -3.85 -12.94 -6.79
N ARG A 12 -4.17 -13.72 -5.75
CA ARG A 12 -3.37 -13.80 -4.52
C ARG A 12 -1.98 -14.38 -4.77
N ASP A 13 -1.84 -15.42 -5.58
CA ASP A 13 -0.54 -15.99 -5.92
C ASP A 13 0.36 -15.00 -6.66
N ASN A 14 -0.22 -14.19 -7.56
CA ASN A 14 0.49 -13.13 -8.25
C ASN A 14 0.87 -11.99 -7.27
N ILE A 15 -0.02 -11.60 -6.37
CA ILE A 15 0.26 -10.58 -5.34
C ILE A 15 1.41 -11.05 -4.45
N ASP A 16 1.41 -12.31 -4.02
CA ASP A 16 2.49 -12.90 -3.23
C ASP A 16 3.85 -12.78 -3.95
N ALA A 17 3.88 -13.14 -5.25
CA ALA A 17 5.09 -13.05 -6.04
C ALA A 17 5.59 -11.60 -6.17
N LEU A 18 4.69 -10.64 -6.42
CA LEU A 18 5.03 -9.21 -6.51
C LEU A 18 5.52 -8.65 -5.17
N LEU A 19 4.92 -9.06 -4.06
CA LEU A 19 5.35 -8.67 -2.72
C LEU A 19 6.75 -9.21 -2.41
N MET A 20 7.03 -10.48 -2.70
CA MET A 20 8.35 -11.06 -2.52
C MET A 20 9.41 -10.37 -3.38
N GLN A 21 9.10 -10.02 -4.63
CA GLN A 21 9.98 -9.23 -5.50
C GLN A 21 10.26 -7.83 -4.93
N ALA A 22 9.29 -7.23 -4.25
CA ALA A 22 9.45 -5.94 -3.57
C ALA A 22 10.18 -6.05 -2.21
N GLY A 23 10.58 -7.25 -1.78
CA GLY A 23 11.35 -7.47 -0.56
C GLY A 23 10.50 -7.73 0.70
N TRP A 24 9.22 -8.02 0.54
CA TRP A 24 8.34 -8.40 1.64
C TRP A 24 8.47 -9.89 1.97
N ALA A 25 8.49 -10.21 3.27
CA ALA A 25 8.32 -11.58 3.76
C ALA A 25 6.82 -11.89 3.85
N VAL A 26 6.32 -12.66 2.87
CA VAL A 26 4.90 -13.06 2.86
C VAL A 26 4.66 -14.19 3.86
N GLN A 27 3.69 -14.02 4.75
CA GLN A 27 3.39 -14.94 5.84
C GLN A 27 1.89 -15.19 5.98
N SER A 28 1.54 -16.33 6.58
CA SER A 28 0.16 -16.61 6.98
C SER A 28 -0.12 -16.05 8.37
N ALA A 29 -1.35 -15.56 8.60
CA ALA A 29 -1.80 -15.13 9.93
C ALA A 29 -1.72 -16.24 11.02
N LYS A 30 -1.62 -17.50 10.63
CA LYS A 30 -1.47 -18.63 11.56
C LYS A 30 -0.05 -18.74 12.14
N LYS A 31 0.95 -18.21 11.45
CA LYS A 31 2.37 -18.28 11.86
C LYS A 31 3.06 -16.96 11.51
N ILE A 32 2.92 -15.99 12.40
CA ILE A 32 3.49 -14.65 12.20
C ILE A 32 4.84 -14.58 12.92
N ASP A 33 5.88 -14.19 12.18
CA ASP A 33 7.17 -13.80 12.75
C ASP A 33 7.57 -12.41 12.23
N LEU A 34 7.44 -11.41 13.07
CA LEU A 34 7.75 -10.02 12.74
C LEU A 34 9.27 -9.70 12.84
N ASN A 35 10.12 -10.70 12.99
CA ASN A 35 11.58 -10.53 12.98
C ASN A 35 12.22 -10.92 11.64
N VAL A 36 11.45 -11.43 10.72
CA VAL A 36 11.95 -11.89 9.41
C VAL A 36 11.97 -10.74 8.40
N GLY A 37 13.16 -10.36 7.93
CA GLY A 37 13.32 -9.35 6.89
C GLY A 37 13.00 -7.92 7.32
N ALA A 38 12.98 -7.01 6.37
CA ALA A 38 12.73 -5.58 6.59
C ALA A 38 11.24 -5.27 6.77
N GLY A 39 10.36 -6.11 6.21
CA GLY A 39 8.90 -5.96 6.34
C GLY A 39 8.18 -7.27 6.06
N GLN A 40 7.02 -7.43 6.64
CA GLN A 40 6.17 -8.61 6.54
C GLN A 40 4.83 -8.26 5.92
N ALA A 41 4.37 -9.09 5.00
CA ALA A 41 3.02 -9.06 4.45
C ALA A 41 2.25 -10.27 4.97
N VAL A 42 1.32 -10.05 5.88
CA VAL A 42 0.60 -11.13 6.57
C VAL A 42 -0.77 -11.31 5.93
N ARG A 43 -1.00 -12.50 5.33
CA ARG A 43 -2.24 -12.87 4.66
C ARG A 43 -3.37 -13.15 5.66
N GLU A 44 -4.59 -12.82 5.27
CA GLU A 44 -5.83 -13.14 6.00
C GLU A 44 -5.79 -12.68 7.48
N TYR A 45 -5.25 -11.47 7.68
CA TYR A 45 -5.11 -10.92 9.02
C TYR A 45 -6.48 -10.48 9.57
N GLN A 46 -6.84 -10.96 10.74
CA GLN A 46 -8.14 -10.66 11.34
C GLN A 46 -8.23 -9.22 11.84
N THR A 47 -9.30 -8.55 11.44
CA THR A 47 -9.68 -7.23 11.94
C THR A 47 -11.06 -7.30 12.62
N ASP A 48 -11.50 -6.21 13.24
CA ASP A 48 -12.83 -6.11 13.86
C ASP A 48 -13.98 -6.06 12.83
N VAL A 49 -13.65 -5.73 11.56
CA VAL A 49 -14.64 -5.70 10.46
C VAL A 49 -14.56 -6.91 9.53
N GLY A 50 -13.62 -7.83 9.78
CA GLY A 50 -13.40 -9.04 8.97
C GLY A 50 -11.93 -9.27 8.64
N PRO A 51 -11.59 -10.36 7.93
CA PRO A 51 -10.22 -10.62 7.51
C PRO A 51 -9.80 -9.65 6.39
N ALA A 52 -8.72 -8.92 6.59
CA ALA A 52 -8.03 -8.21 5.50
C ALA A 52 -7.19 -9.19 4.70
N ASP A 53 -7.16 -9.06 3.36
CA ASP A 53 -6.38 -9.96 2.51
C ASP A 53 -4.90 -9.95 2.89
N TYR A 54 -4.31 -8.77 3.10
CA TYR A 54 -2.96 -8.63 3.66
C TYR A 54 -2.87 -7.41 4.58
N VAL A 55 -2.09 -7.54 5.65
CA VAL A 55 -1.62 -6.42 6.46
C VAL A 55 -0.10 -6.34 6.36
N LEU A 56 0.40 -5.14 6.10
CA LEU A 56 1.82 -4.84 5.96
C LEU A 56 2.40 -4.36 7.28
N PHE A 57 3.51 -4.97 7.69
CA PHE A 57 4.24 -4.62 8.90
C PHE A 57 5.66 -4.15 8.55
N VAL A 58 6.07 -3.05 9.17
CA VAL A 58 7.44 -2.51 9.13
C VAL A 58 7.85 -2.18 10.54
N ASP A 59 9.05 -2.59 10.95
CA ASP A 59 9.54 -2.45 12.33
C ASP A 59 8.50 -2.95 13.36
N LYS A 60 7.84 -4.09 13.06
CA LYS A 60 6.80 -4.72 13.91
C LYS A 60 5.53 -3.90 14.11
N LYS A 61 5.35 -2.82 13.34
CA LYS A 61 4.16 -1.98 13.35
C LYS A 61 3.38 -2.19 12.08
N ALA A 62 2.07 -2.30 12.19
CA ALA A 62 1.19 -2.31 11.03
C ALA A 62 1.20 -0.93 10.37
N VAL A 63 1.48 -0.89 9.07
CA VAL A 63 1.65 0.34 8.31
C VAL A 63 0.72 0.45 7.11
N GLY A 64 0.16 -0.66 6.67
CA GLY A 64 -0.71 -0.66 5.49
C GLY A 64 -1.54 -1.92 5.36
N VAL A 65 -2.45 -1.89 4.40
CA VAL A 65 -3.34 -2.99 4.04
C VAL A 65 -3.39 -3.15 2.53
N ILE A 66 -3.55 -4.38 2.07
CA ILE A 66 -3.79 -4.70 0.66
C ILE A 66 -5.10 -5.45 0.56
N GLU A 67 -5.96 -5.00 -0.33
CA GLU A 67 -7.18 -5.67 -0.76
C GLU A 67 -6.92 -6.35 -2.09
N ALA A 68 -7.11 -7.66 -2.14
CA ALA A 68 -7.01 -8.44 -3.37
C ALA A 68 -8.33 -8.36 -4.14
N LYS A 69 -8.26 -8.01 -5.42
CA LYS A 69 -9.42 -7.93 -6.32
C LYS A 69 -9.26 -8.93 -7.45
N ARG A 70 -10.37 -9.34 -8.06
CA ARG A 70 -10.34 -10.17 -9.25
C ARG A 70 -9.77 -9.40 -10.44
N GLU A 71 -9.13 -10.09 -11.37
CA GLU A 71 -8.55 -9.48 -12.57
C GLU A 71 -9.58 -8.67 -13.37
N GLU A 72 -10.82 -9.17 -13.46
CA GLU A 72 -11.94 -8.52 -14.14
C GLU A 72 -12.34 -7.17 -13.53
N GLU A 73 -12.01 -6.96 -12.27
CA GLU A 73 -12.28 -5.71 -11.53
C GLU A 73 -11.19 -4.67 -11.73
N GLY A 74 -10.05 -5.03 -12.35
CA GLY A 74 -8.88 -4.15 -12.49
C GLY A 74 -9.20 -2.81 -13.15
N GLN A 75 -10.08 -2.79 -14.15
CA GLN A 75 -10.52 -1.54 -14.80
C GLN A 75 -11.51 -0.73 -13.95
N ARG A 76 -12.11 -1.33 -12.91
CA ARG A 76 -13.09 -0.70 -12.02
C ARG A 76 -12.52 -0.32 -10.65
N LEU A 77 -11.22 -0.57 -10.42
CA LEU A 77 -10.58 -0.29 -9.12
C LEU A 77 -10.71 1.18 -8.67
N THR A 78 -10.93 2.11 -9.60
CA THR A 78 -11.19 3.52 -9.28
C THR A 78 -12.56 3.78 -8.68
N ALA A 79 -13.50 2.83 -8.75
CA ALA A 79 -14.89 3.02 -8.32
C ALA A 79 -15.16 2.49 -6.90
N HIS A 80 -14.20 1.80 -6.24
CA HIS A 80 -14.42 1.08 -4.98
C HIS A 80 -13.57 1.58 -3.80
N GLU A 81 -13.23 2.88 -3.76
CA GLU A 81 -12.49 3.51 -2.66
C GLU A 81 -13.06 3.25 -1.23
N PRO A 82 -14.40 3.11 -1.00
CA PRO A 82 -14.93 3.03 0.37
C PRO A 82 -14.54 1.78 1.16
N GLN A 83 -14.27 0.64 0.50
CA GLN A 83 -14.01 -0.63 1.19
C GLN A 83 -12.61 -0.67 1.79
N THR A 84 -11.62 -0.20 1.05
CA THR A 84 -10.21 -0.16 1.49
C THR A 84 -10.02 0.84 2.62
N GLU A 85 -10.76 1.96 2.61
CA GLU A 85 -10.79 2.91 3.73
C GLU A 85 -11.36 2.28 5.01
N GLY A 86 -12.38 1.43 4.90
CA GLY A 86 -12.93 0.68 6.02
C GLY A 86 -11.87 -0.18 6.72
N TYR A 87 -11.05 -0.90 5.96
CA TYR A 87 -9.96 -1.70 6.52
C TYR A 87 -8.82 -0.86 7.10
N ALA A 88 -8.55 0.31 6.53
CA ALA A 88 -7.54 1.23 7.08
C ALA A 88 -7.92 1.72 8.48
N ALA A 89 -9.20 1.99 8.69
CA ALA A 89 -9.74 2.43 9.98
C ALA A 89 -10.00 1.27 10.96
N ALA A 90 -10.02 0.03 10.48
CA ALA A 90 -10.30 -1.16 11.28
C ALA A 90 -9.25 -1.39 12.38
N ARG A 91 -9.70 -1.95 13.50
CA ARG A 91 -8.78 -2.40 14.56
C ARG A 91 -8.24 -3.79 14.23
N LEU A 92 -6.95 -3.93 14.28
CA LEU A 92 -6.28 -5.20 14.09
C LEU A 92 -6.38 -6.06 15.35
N LYS A 93 -6.70 -7.34 15.21
CA LYS A 93 -7.03 -8.23 16.33
C LYS A 93 -5.86 -8.42 17.31
N TRP A 94 -4.62 -8.51 16.81
CA TRP A 94 -3.44 -8.80 17.62
C TRP A 94 -2.46 -7.63 17.73
N VAL A 95 -2.80 -6.50 17.14
CA VAL A 95 -1.98 -5.29 17.16
C VAL A 95 -2.85 -4.10 17.56
N ASN A 96 -2.40 -3.38 18.58
CA ASN A 96 -3.11 -2.17 19.01
C ASN A 96 -2.75 -1.00 18.08
N ASN A 97 -3.50 -0.84 16.99
CA ASN A 97 -3.39 0.33 16.14
C ASN A 97 -4.30 1.44 16.67
N LYS A 98 -3.72 2.55 17.11
CA LYS A 98 -4.45 3.73 17.62
C LYS A 98 -4.90 4.68 16.52
N ALA A 99 -4.34 4.55 15.33
CA ALA A 99 -4.61 5.39 14.17
C ALA A 99 -4.88 4.52 12.94
N PRO A 100 -5.63 5.03 11.94
CA PRO A 100 -5.80 4.37 10.66
C PRO A 100 -4.46 4.05 10.00
N LEU A 101 -4.42 2.94 9.24
CA LEU A 101 -3.23 2.55 8.50
C LEU A 101 -2.99 3.54 7.35
N PRO A 102 -1.77 4.10 7.24
CA PRO A 102 -1.50 5.16 6.27
C PRO A 102 -1.41 4.70 4.82
N PHE A 103 -1.05 3.43 4.57
CA PHE A 103 -0.78 2.93 3.23
C PHE A 103 -1.80 1.90 2.78
N LEU A 104 -2.55 2.23 1.72
CA LEU A 104 -3.62 1.41 1.20
C LEU A 104 -3.29 0.94 -0.20
N TYR A 105 -3.47 -0.35 -0.45
CA TYR A 105 -3.30 -0.95 -1.76
C TYR A 105 -4.54 -1.73 -2.16
N GLU A 106 -4.85 -1.69 -3.44
CA GLU A 106 -5.79 -2.58 -4.11
C GLU A 106 -5.04 -3.23 -5.28
N SER A 107 -5.11 -4.54 -5.40
CA SER A 107 -4.36 -5.23 -6.44
C SER A 107 -5.14 -6.43 -6.99
N THR A 108 -5.06 -6.60 -8.31
CA THR A 108 -5.51 -7.81 -9.00
C THR A 108 -4.35 -8.79 -9.23
N GLY A 109 -3.13 -8.45 -8.79
CA GLY A 109 -1.92 -9.16 -9.13
C GLY A 109 -1.36 -8.80 -10.53
N ILE A 110 -2.07 -7.96 -11.29
CA ILE A 110 -1.64 -7.39 -12.57
C ILE A 110 -1.62 -5.86 -12.46
N ILE A 111 -2.72 -5.28 -12.02
CA ILE A 111 -2.84 -3.85 -11.76
C ILE A 111 -2.76 -3.66 -10.25
N THR A 112 -1.90 -2.77 -9.81
CA THR A 112 -1.77 -2.38 -8.40
C THR A 112 -2.01 -0.88 -8.27
N ARG A 113 -2.89 -0.52 -7.37
CA ARG A 113 -3.18 0.87 -7.01
C ARG A 113 -2.77 1.14 -5.58
N PHE A 114 -2.36 2.37 -5.35
CA PHE A 114 -1.85 2.82 -4.05
C PHE A 114 -2.48 4.14 -3.64
N THR A 115 -2.81 4.25 -2.37
CA THR A 115 -3.27 5.48 -1.72
C THR A 115 -2.45 5.74 -0.47
N ASP A 116 -1.88 6.94 -0.34
CA ASP A 116 -1.32 7.44 0.91
C ASP A 116 -2.42 8.23 1.64
N ALA A 117 -2.96 7.66 2.71
CA ALA A 117 -4.03 8.27 3.49
C ALA A 117 -3.59 9.55 4.22
N ARG A 118 -2.27 9.83 4.30
CA ARG A 118 -1.72 11.06 4.86
C ARG A 118 -1.72 12.24 3.88
N ASP A 119 -2.06 11.99 2.61
CA ASP A 119 -2.19 13.06 1.61
C ASP A 119 -3.34 14.00 2.01
N PRO A 120 -3.23 15.31 1.76
CA PRO A 120 -4.30 16.28 2.05
C PRO A 120 -5.62 15.97 1.35
N LYS A 121 -5.53 15.32 0.18
CA LYS A 121 -6.65 14.75 -0.57
C LYS A 121 -6.19 13.38 -1.06
N PRO A 122 -6.38 12.32 -0.27
CA PRO A 122 -5.97 10.98 -0.66
C PRO A 122 -6.61 10.58 -1.99
N ARG A 123 -5.82 10.01 -2.87
CA ARG A 123 -6.26 9.53 -4.19
C ARG A 123 -5.57 8.24 -4.54
N SER A 124 -6.34 7.28 -4.98
CA SER A 124 -5.83 6.04 -5.56
C SER A 124 -5.09 6.33 -6.87
N ARG A 125 -3.89 5.81 -7.02
CA ARG A 125 -3.07 5.90 -8.23
C ARG A 125 -2.49 4.55 -8.59
N GLU A 126 -2.39 4.25 -9.86
CA GLU A 126 -1.70 3.05 -10.33
C GLU A 126 -0.20 3.16 -10.06
N VAL A 127 0.39 2.04 -9.62
CA VAL A 127 1.82 1.88 -9.39
C VAL A 127 2.31 0.61 -10.09
N PHE A 128 3.53 0.60 -10.57
CA PHE A 128 4.09 -0.54 -11.30
C PHE A 128 4.40 -1.75 -10.41
N CYS A 129 4.67 -1.51 -9.13
CA CYS A 129 4.98 -2.54 -8.15
C CYS A 129 4.62 -2.06 -6.75
N PHE A 130 4.59 -2.98 -5.80
CA PHE A 130 4.51 -2.62 -4.39
C PHE A 130 5.77 -1.87 -3.97
N HIS A 131 5.60 -0.85 -3.13
CA HIS A 131 6.74 -0.16 -2.53
C HIS A 131 7.50 -1.11 -1.59
N ARG A 132 8.81 -0.95 -1.53
CA ARG A 132 9.65 -1.73 -0.61
C ARG A 132 9.36 -1.39 0.85
N PRO A 133 9.57 -2.33 1.79
CA PRO A 133 9.44 -2.04 3.22
C PRO A 133 10.25 -0.82 3.67
N GLU A 134 11.49 -0.70 3.16
CA GLU A 134 12.40 0.41 3.49
C GLU A 134 11.85 1.76 3.02
N THR A 135 11.21 1.79 1.84
CA THR A 135 10.58 3.00 1.30
C THR A 135 9.42 3.45 2.19
N LEU A 136 8.56 2.52 2.60
CA LEU A 136 7.44 2.85 3.51
C LEU A 136 7.96 3.28 4.89
N LYS A 137 9.03 2.64 5.38
CA LYS A 137 9.71 3.04 6.61
C LYS A 137 10.22 4.47 6.53
N GLU A 138 10.92 4.81 5.45
CA GLU A 138 11.42 6.17 5.22
C GLU A 138 10.28 7.18 5.19
N TRP A 139 9.19 6.88 4.48
CA TRP A 139 8.04 7.77 4.43
C TRP A 139 7.39 8.01 5.79
N LEU A 140 7.38 7.00 6.66
CA LEU A 140 6.85 7.13 8.03
C LEU A 140 7.71 8.01 8.93
N THR A 141 8.99 8.22 8.62
CA THR A 141 9.84 9.17 9.36
C THR A 141 9.49 10.63 9.03
N GLN A 142 8.80 10.87 7.90
CA GLN A 142 8.40 12.19 7.47
C GLN A 142 7.08 12.60 8.15
N SER A 143 7.03 13.82 8.66
CA SER A 143 5.84 14.36 9.34
C SER A 143 4.62 14.52 8.42
N ALA A 144 4.84 14.57 7.11
CA ALA A 144 3.81 14.76 6.11
C ALA A 144 4.13 13.95 4.84
N SER A 145 3.10 13.62 4.05
CA SER A 145 3.28 12.97 2.76
C SER A 145 4.06 13.86 1.78
N LEU A 146 4.62 13.25 0.72
CA LEU A 146 5.32 14.00 -0.32
C LEU A 146 4.44 15.12 -0.90
N ARG A 147 3.17 14.82 -1.18
CA ARG A 147 2.21 15.80 -1.72
C ARG A 147 1.94 16.94 -0.76
N ALA A 148 1.78 16.66 0.52
CA ALA A 148 1.61 17.71 1.54
C ALA A 148 2.84 18.62 1.58
N ARG A 149 4.05 18.07 1.48
CA ARG A 149 5.30 18.86 1.43
C ARG A 149 5.40 19.70 0.17
N LEU A 150 5.02 19.14 -1.00
CA LEU A 150 5.04 19.87 -2.27
C LEU A 150 4.08 21.08 -2.29
N GLN A 151 2.98 21.05 -1.53
CA GLN A 151 2.07 22.19 -1.41
C GLN A 151 2.70 23.42 -0.74
N HIS A 152 3.78 23.22 0.03
CA HIS A 152 4.51 24.30 0.71
C HIS A 152 5.69 24.83 -0.09
N ILE A 153 5.95 24.31 -1.28
CA ILE A 153 6.99 24.85 -2.16
C ILE A 153 6.49 26.16 -2.76
N PRO A 154 7.21 27.29 -2.56
CA PRO A 154 6.83 28.57 -3.15
C PRO A 154 6.75 28.45 -4.69
N PRO A 155 5.85 29.18 -5.35
CA PRO A 155 5.83 29.23 -6.81
C PRO A 155 7.17 29.76 -7.32
N LEU A 156 7.66 29.18 -8.43
CA LEU A 156 8.85 29.67 -9.11
C LEU A 156 8.64 31.14 -9.48
N ASN A 157 9.49 32.03 -8.95
CA ASN A 157 9.47 33.43 -9.34
C ASN A 157 10.17 33.56 -10.68
N LEU A 158 9.41 33.43 -11.76
CA LEU A 158 9.91 33.53 -13.16
C LEU A 158 10.52 34.91 -13.50
N ASN A 159 10.31 35.92 -12.64
CA ASN A 159 10.89 37.27 -12.83
C ASN A 159 12.37 37.35 -12.44
N HIS A 160 12.99 36.25 -12.01
CA HIS A 160 14.39 36.21 -11.57
C HIS A 160 15.25 35.24 -12.38
N VAL A 161 14.88 34.92 -13.61
CA VAL A 161 15.80 34.25 -14.56
C VAL A 161 16.67 35.38 -15.12
N PRO A 162 17.96 35.44 -14.78
CA PRO A 162 18.85 36.45 -15.39
C PRO A 162 18.94 36.13 -16.89
N ASP A 163 18.66 37.11 -17.74
CA ASP A 163 18.71 37.07 -19.20
C ASP A 163 20.13 36.73 -19.79
N LYS A 164 21.02 36.15 -18.97
CA LYS A 164 22.46 36.05 -19.31
C LYS A 164 22.98 34.68 -19.72
N GLU A 165 22.16 33.65 -19.83
CA GLU A 165 22.70 32.30 -20.17
C GLU A 165 22.07 31.65 -21.42
N LEU A 166 21.56 32.45 -22.34
CA LEU A 166 21.22 31.99 -23.71
C LEU A 166 22.13 32.65 -24.74
N ARG A 167 23.42 32.28 -24.74
CA ARG A 167 24.35 32.50 -25.86
C ARG A 167 25.06 31.22 -26.19
#